data_b08e50e446476927da6ea463de7f2fc6
#
_entry.id   b08e50e446476927da6ea463de7f2fc6
#
_cell.length_a   1.000
_cell.length_b   1.000
_cell.length_c   1.000
_cell.angle_alpha   90.00
_cell.angle_beta   90.00
_cell.angle_gamma   90.00
#
_symmetry.space_group_name_H-M   'P 1'
#
loop_
_entity.id
_entity.type
_entity.pdbx_description
1 polymer ?
#
loop_
_entity_poly.entity_id
_entity_poly.type
_entity_poly.pdbx_seq_one_letter_code
_entity_poly.pdbx_strand_id
1 'polypeptide(L)'
;MTIPVTLDNFMRVESDTMIQKMLPIIGGVGFFHHDRELAPLSQQPVIRQNRDTLYSVAITDIADGGATLTIPEVGDRYISVMVINQDHYINRVFHEAGTYELTKDEFDTDYIVVAARILFNPADPADVAEVNRLQDALTITADTQREFAYPDYDADSHAAVRDALLVLGKTMSGFDGCFGTAAQVDPIRHLVATASGWGGLPDDEAQYINVEPRRPKGRYTMTFGTDVPADAFWSLSVYNGDGYFEPDASNVTNVNSVFGVKNDDGSITIHLGDWPDDTPNRISLPDGWNLLVRLYRPRLDELAAWSVPEIVAD
;
A
#
# COMPACT_ATOMS: atom_id res chain seq x y z
N MET A 1 -4.58 3.75 -35.28
CA MET A 1 -3.17 3.29 -35.39
C MET A 1 -2.74 2.94 -33.97
N THR A 2 -2.43 1.68 -33.74
CA THR A 2 -2.00 1.20 -32.40
C THR A 2 -0.72 1.90 -31.96
N ILE A 3 -0.63 2.30 -30.72
CA ILE A 3 0.51 3.05 -30.17
C ILE A 3 1.53 2.05 -29.63
N PRO A 4 2.74 1.95 -30.19
CA PRO A 4 3.77 1.06 -29.65
C PRO A 4 4.24 1.54 -28.27
N VAL A 5 4.51 0.59 -27.38
CA VAL A 5 5.01 0.87 -26.03
C VAL A 5 6.53 0.76 -26.02
N THR A 6 7.18 1.78 -25.50
CA THR A 6 8.63 1.91 -25.35
C THR A 6 8.98 2.35 -23.93
N LEU A 7 10.25 2.46 -23.60
CA LEU A 7 10.70 3.01 -22.31
C LEU A 7 10.19 4.45 -22.09
N ASP A 8 10.04 5.24 -23.16
CA ASP A 8 9.70 6.65 -23.09
C ASP A 8 8.23 6.91 -22.67
N ASN A 9 7.33 5.95 -22.95
CA ASN A 9 5.90 6.08 -22.62
C ASN A 9 5.38 5.02 -21.66
N PHE A 10 6.24 4.11 -21.17
CA PHE A 10 5.83 2.97 -20.36
C PHE A 10 5.08 3.37 -19.07
N MET A 11 5.56 4.37 -18.35
CA MET A 11 4.92 4.80 -17.08
C MET A 11 3.47 5.26 -17.31
N ARG A 12 3.25 6.06 -18.38
CA ARG A 12 1.91 6.48 -18.79
C ARG A 12 1.04 5.28 -19.18
N VAL A 13 1.55 4.39 -20.02
CA VAL A 13 0.81 3.21 -20.49
C VAL A 13 0.45 2.28 -19.34
N GLU A 14 1.37 2.02 -18.41
CA GLU A 14 1.10 1.18 -17.25
C GLU A 14 0.05 1.82 -16.33
N SER A 15 0.12 3.14 -16.08
CA SER A 15 -0.87 3.86 -15.29
C SER A 15 -2.24 3.89 -15.96
N ASP A 16 -2.31 4.15 -17.26
CA ASP A 16 -3.55 4.09 -18.02
C ASP A 16 -4.15 2.68 -18.00
N THR A 17 -3.29 1.66 -18.05
CA THR A 17 -3.71 0.25 -17.94
C THR A 17 -4.27 -0.05 -16.55
N MET A 18 -3.67 0.50 -15.47
CA MET A 18 -4.22 0.37 -14.12
C MET A 18 -5.55 1.09 -13.97
N ILE A 19 -5.69 2.31 -14.49
CA ILE A 19 -6.96 3.04 -14.54
C ILE A 19 -8.02 2.18 -15.26
N GLN A 20 -7.71 1.67 -16.45
CA GLN A 20 -8.63 0.83 -17.24
C GLN A 20 -9.08 -0.43 -16.49
N LYS A 21 -8.20 -1.06 -15.70
CA LYS A 21 -8.52 -2.25 -14.89
C LYS A 21 -9.37 -1.91 -13.66
N MET A 22 -9.16 -0.74 -13.04
CA MET A 22 -9.88 -0.31 -11.86
C MET A 22 -11.29 0.22 -12.18
N LEU A 23 -11.50 0.83 -13.34
CA LEU A 23 -12.80 1.43 -13.71
C LEU A 23 -14.01 0.51 -13.57
N PRO A 24 -13.97 -0.77 -14.00
CA PRO A 24 -15.12 -1.67 -13.81
C PRO A 24 -15.44 -1.98 -12.35
N ILE A 25 -14.42 -1.90 -11.46
CA ILE A 25 -14.56 -2.14 -10.03
C ILE A 25 -15.13 -0.89 -9.35
N ILE A 26 -14.60 0.28 -9.71
CA ILE A 26 -15.02 1.57 -9.16
C ILE A 26 -16.42 1.95 -9.67
N GLY A 27 -16.76 1.61 -10.90
CA GLY A 27 -18.03 1.91 -11.53
C GLY A 27 -18.04 3.17 -12.37
N GLY A 28 -16.91 3.88 -12.50
CA GLY A 28 -16.76 5.07 -13.35
C GLY A 28 -15.78 6.12 -12.78
N VAL A 29 -15.79 7.32 -13.39
CA VAL A 29 -14.95 8.44 -13.02
C VAL A 29 -15.69 9.37 -12.06
N GLY A 30 -15.02 9.93 -11.04
CA GLY A 30 -15.52 11.02 -10.20
C GLY A 30 -16.16 10.59 -8.88
N PHE A 31 -16.02 9.33 -8.46
CA PHE A 31 -16.46 8.88 -7.14
C PHE A 31 -15.58 7.76 -6.60
N PHE A 32 -15.64 7.57 -5.27
CA PHE A 32 -14.90 6.51 -4.58
C PHE A 32 -15.60 5.16 -4.67
N HIS A 33 -14.81 4.13 -4.94
CA HIS A 33 -15.09 2.77 -4.52
C HIS A 33 -14.43 2.53 -3.16
N HIS A 34 -15.12 1.82 -2.26
CA HIS A 34 -14.62 1.52 -0.92
C HIS A 34 -14.58 0.01 -0.68
N ASP A 35 -13.41 -0.49 -0.33
CA ASP A 35 -13.30 -1.84 0.24
C ASP A 35 -13.82 -1.80 1.68
N ARG A 36 -14.98 -2.41 1.93
CA ARG A 36 -15.67 -2.34 3.22
C ARG A 36 -15.20 -3.37 4.23
N GLU A 37 -14.45 -4.34 3.77
CA GLU A 37 -13.85 -5.42 4.55
C GLU A 37 -12.57 -5.91 3.86
N LEU A 38 -11.79 -6.72 4.55
CA LEU A 38 -10.63 -7.36 3.93
C LEU A 38 -11.07 -8.37 2.86
N ALA A 39 -10.40 -8.35 1.72
CA ALA A 39 -10.55 -9.40 0.73
C ALA A 39 -10.31 -10.78 1.38
N PRO A 40 -11.14 -11.80 1.05
CA PRO A 40 -10.92 -13.16 1.51
C PRO A 40 -9.52 -13.64 1.12
N LEU A 41 -8.87 -14.41 2.01
CA LEU A 41 -7.51 -14.92 1.77
C LEU A 41 -7.42 -15.89 0.58
N SER A 42 -8.57 -16.38 0.10
CA SER A 42 -8.66 -17.12 -1.17
C SER A 42 -8.56 -16.22 -2.42
N GLN A 43 -8.62 -14.89 -2.24
CA GLN A 43 -8.58 -13.91 -3.33
C GLN A 43 -7.47 -12.88 -3.04
N GLN A 44 -6.22 -13.28 -3.30
CA GLN A 44 -5.05 -12.43 -3.13
C GLN A 44 -4.56 -11.99 -4.51
N PRO A 45 -4.99 -10.80 -5.01
CA PRO A 45 -4.67 -10.36 -6.37
C PRO A 45 -3.21 -9.96 -6.56
N VAL A 46 -2.51 -9.67 -5.46
CA VAL A 46 -1.12 -9.23 -5.45
C VAL A 46 -0.33 -9.94 -4.34
N ILE A 47 0.96 -10.15 -4.58
CA ILE A 47 1.88 -10.63 -3.55
C ILE A 47 2.08 -9.56 -2.47
N ARG A 48 2.36 -10.00 -1.24
CA ARG A 48 2.61 -9.12 -0.09
C ARG A 48 1.51 -8.10 0.15
N GLN A 49 0.25 -8.51 -0.08
CA GLN A 49 -0.93 -7.68 0.14
C GLN A 49 -0.93 -7.09 1.54
N ASN A 50 -1.36 -5.83 1.66
CA ASN A 50 -1.57 -5.18 2.94
C ASN A 50 -2.92 -5.60 3.55
N ARG A 51 -2.94 -5.79 4.87
CA ARG A 51 -4.15 -6.09 5.65
C ARG A 51 -4.29 -5.20 6.90
N ASP A 52 -3.50 -4.13 6.99
CA ASP A 52 -3.58 -3.17 8.10
C ASP A 52 -4.67 -2.11 7.87
N THR A 53 -5.00 -1.83 6.61
CA THR A 53 -5.89 -0.73 6.25
C THR A 53 -6.98 -1.18 5.28
N LEU A 54 -8.15 -0.53 5.35
CA LEU A 54 -9.15 -0.58 4.28
C LEU A 54 -8.86 0.50 3.24
N TYR A 55 -9.12 0.16 1.98
CA TYR A 55 -8.84 1.05 0.85
C TYR A 55 -10.10 1.72 0.33
N SER A 56 -9.92 2.93 -0.17
CA SER A 56 -10.90 3.64 -0.98
C SER A 56 -10.19 4.22 -2.18
N VAL A 57 -10.69 3.97 -3.40
CA VAL A 57 -10.03 4.40 -4.63
C VAL A 57 -11.01 5.15 -5.52
N ALA A 58 -10.59 6.29 -6.04
CA ALA A 58 -11.31 7.04 -7.05
C ALA A 58 -10.41 7.31 -8.26
N ILE A 59 -11.00 7.31 -9.45
CA ILE A 59 -10.38 7.87 -10.66
C ILE A 59 -11.10 9.18 -10.94
N THR A 60 -10.35 10.26 -11.11
CA THR A 60 -10.92 11.60 -11.17
C THR A 60 -10.39 12.36 -12.39
N ASP A 61 -11.30 12.97 -13.14
CA ASP A 61 -11.00 13.87 -14.22
C ASP A 61 -10.70 15.27 -13.65
N ILE A 62 -9.53 15.81 -13.96
CA ILE A 62 -9.09 17.15 -13.53
C ILE A 62 -8.66 18.03 -14.70
N ALA A 63 -8.98 17.63 -15.93
CA ALA A 63 -8.51 18.36 -17.11
C ALA A 63 -9.08 19.78 -17.23
N ASP A 64 -10.34 19.94 -16.86
CA ASP A 64 -11.05 21.21 -16.93
C ASP A 64 -11.68 21.52 -15.56
N GLY A 65 -11.19 22.55 -14.87
CA GLY A 65 -11.71 23.03 -13.58
C GLY A 65 -11.13 22.35 -12.34
N GLY A 66 -10.68 21.08 -12.44
CA GLY A 66 -10.12 20.35 -11.31
C GLY A 66 -11.14 19.52 -10.52
N ALA A 67 -10.78 19.18 -9.28
CA ALA A 67 -11.63 18.42 -8.36
C ALA A 67 -11.43 18.87 -6.91
N THR A 68 -12.47 18.71 -6.10
CA THR A 68 -12.46 18.95 -4.66
C THR A 68 -12.48 17.62 -3.91
N LEU A 69 -11.43 17.35 -3.13
CA LEU A 69 -11.31 16.20 -2.22
C LEU A 69 -11.69 16.65 -0.81
N THR A 70 -12.62 15.94 -0.16
CA THR A 70 -12.94 16.16 1.26
C THR A 70 -12.54 14.94 2.07
N ILE A 71 -11.67 15.14 3.07
CA ILE A 71 -11.21 14.14 4.01
C ILE A 71 -11.88 14.39 5.36
N PRO A 72 -12.57 13.40 5.94
CA PRO A 72 -13.25 13.55 7.22
C PRO A 72 -12.26 13.59 8.41
N GLU A 73 -12.73 14.11 9.54
CA GLU A 73 -12.04 13.97 10.82
C GLU A 73 -11.99 12.49 11.23
N VAL A 74 -10.79 12.00 11.50
CA VAL A 74 -10.53 10.60 11.89
C VAL A 74 -9.99 10.44 13.31
N GLY A 75 -9.80 11.56 14.04
CA GLY A 75 -9.16 11.57 15.36
C GLY A 75 -7.70 11.11 15.25
N ASP A 76 -7.28 10.27 16.19
CA ASP A 76 -5.91 9.73 16.23
C ASP A 76 -5.70 8.53 15.26
N ARG A 77 -6.70 8.17 14.47
CA ARG A 77 -6.61 7.06 13.51
C ARG A 77 -5.76 7.45 12.31
N TYR A 78 -4.87 6.54 11.91
CA TYR A 78 -4.11 6.75 10.67
C TYR A 78 -5.03 6.75 9.45
N ILE A 79 -4.89 7.79 8.66
CA ILE A 79 -5.39 7.90 7.29
C ILE A 79 -4.26 8.42 6.41
N SER A 80 -4.17 7.90 5.19
CA SER A 80 -3.40 8.53 4.12
C SER A 80 -4.24 8.58 2.86
N VAL A 81 -4.25 9.70 2.17
CA VAL A 81 -4.91 9.88 0.88
C VAL A 81 -3.87 10.29 -0.14
N MET A 82 -3.40 9.33 -0.89
CA MET A 82 -2.37 9.48 -1.90
C MET A 82 -2.99 9.83 -3.25
N VAL A 83 -2.41 10.80 -3.94
CA VAL A 83 -2.82 11.20 -5.30
C VAL A 83 -1.72 10.85 -6.28
N ILE A 84 -2.07 10.01 -7.27
CA ILE A 84 -1.16 9.48 -8.28
C ILE A 84 -1.57 10.04 -9.64
N ASN A 85 -0.65 10.64 -10.37
CA ASN A 85 -0.91 11.10 -11.73
C ASN A 85 -0.74 9.98 -12.77
N GLN A 86 -1.08 10.23 -14.04
CA GLN A 86 -0.97 9.22 -15.09
C GLN A 86 0.48 8.83 -15.44
N ASP A 87 1.48 9.56 -15.00
CA ASP A 87 2.90 9.19 -15.14
C ASP A 87 3.47 8.47 -13.91
N HIS A 88 2.57 8.02 -13.01
CA HIS A 88 2.87 7.32 -11.76
C HIS A 88 3.59 8.19 -10.71
N TYR A 89 3.70 9.50 -10.91
CA TYR A 89 4.21 10.38 -9.86
C TYR A 89 3.17 10.59 -8.77
N ILE A 90 3.65 10.67 -7.52
CA ILE A 90 2.85 10.94 -6.34
C ILE A 90 3.18 12.36 -5.88
N ASN A 91 2.33 13.31 -6.29
CA ASN A 91 2.55 14.73 -6.01
C ASN A 91 2.12 15.11 -4.59
N ARG A 92 1.11 14.41 -4.03
CA ARG A 92 0.55 14.70 -2.71
C ARG A 92 0.13 13.43 -1.98
N VAL A 93 0.38 13.43 -0.67
CA VAL A 93 -0.25 12.54 0.30
C VAL A 93 -0.84 13.39 1.42
N PHE A 94 -2.12 13.20 1.71
CA PHE A 94 -2.83 13.94 2.76
C PHE A 94 -3.07 13.04 3.95
N HIS A 95 -2.97 13.61 5.17
CA HIS A 95 -3.26 12.93 6.43
C HIS A 95 -4.30 13.65 7.27
N GLU A 96 -4.43 14.96 7.04
CA GLU A 96 -5.29 15.81 7.84
C GLU A 96 -6.70 15.91 7.23
N ALA A 97 -7.70 16.04 8.10
CA ALA A 97 -9.05 16.36 7.67
C ALA A 97 -9.10 17.72 6.99
N GLY A 98 -9.97 17.87 6.01
CA GLY A 98 -10.11 19.14 5.30
C GLY A 98 -10.67 18.98 3.91
N THR A 99 -10.72 20.10 3.20
CA THR A 99 -11.15 20.18 1.81
C THR A 99 -9.98 20.71 0.98
N TYR A 100 -9.63 19.96 -0.06
CA TYR A 100 -8.44 20.20 -0.88
C TYR A 100 -8.81 20.29 -2.35
N GLU A 101 -8.29 21.31 -3.02
CA GLU A 101 -8.39 21.42 -4.47
C GLU A 101 -7.29 20.62 -5.14
N LEU A 102 -7.68 19.82 -6.15
CA LEU A 102 -6.80 19.02 -6.98
C LEU A 102 -6.88 19.56 -8.40
N THR A 103 -5.78 20.12 -8.89
CA THR A 103 -5.76 20.82 -10.18
C THR A 103 -4.81 20.19 -11.19
N LYS A 104 -5.09 20.35 -12.47
CA LYS A 104 -4.22 19.87 -13.53
C LYS A 104 -2.81 20.50 -13.45
N ASP A 105 -2.71 21.74 -13.03
CA ASP A 105 -1.42 22.44 -12.89
C ASP A 105 -0.52 21.79 -11.82
N GLU A 106 -1.13 21.15 -10.81
CA GLU A 106 -0.38 20.43 -9.77
C GLU A 106 0.03 19.02 -10.20
N PHE A 107 -0.83 18.33 -10.98
CA PHE A 107 -0.64 16.91 -11.29
C PHE A 107 -0.18 16.63 -12.73
N ASP A 108 -0.12 17.62 -13.62
CA ASP A 108 0.37 17.54 -15.00
C ASP A 108 -0.37 16.53 -15.92
N THR A 109 -1.48 15.95 -15.48
CA THR A 109 -2.24 14.95 -16.26
C THR A 109 -3.74 15.24 -16.20
N ASP A 110 -4.49 14.65 -17.14
CA ASP A 110 -5.96 14.85 -17.23
C ASP A 110 -6.72 14.02 -16.19
N TYR A 111 -6.17 12.88 -15.82
CA TYR A 111 -6.74 12.00 -14.81
C TYR A 111 -5.74 11.75 -13.69
N ILE A 112 -6.29 11.57 -12.49
CA ILE A 112 -5.56 11.15 -11.30
C ILE A 112 -6.25 9.95 -10.66
N VAL A 113 -5.48 9.16 -9.93
CA VAL A 113 -5.99 8.13 -9.04
C VAL A 113 -5.82 8.62 -7.61
N VAL A 114 -6.91 8.68 -6.86
CA VAL A 114 -6.91 9.05 -5.43
C VAL A 114 -7.12 7.77 -4.63
N ALA A 115 -6.11 7.38 -3.86
CA ALA A 115 -6.09 6.14 -3.09
C ALA A 115 -5.97 6.43 -1.59
N ALA A 116 -7.06 6.22 -0.85
CA ALA A 116 -7.09 6.37 0.60
C ALA A 116 -6.85 5.03 1.29
N ARG A 117 -6.13 5.08 2.42
CA ARG A 117 -5.90 3.96 3.34
C ARG A 117 -6.30 4.40 4.73
N ILE A 118 -7.19 3.64 5.39
CA ILE A 118 -7.63 3.92 6.76
C ILE A 118 -7.32 2.70 7.62
N LEU A 119 -6.55 2.91 8.69
CA LEU A 119 -6.21 1.87 9.67
C LEU A 119 -7.47 1.36 10.36
N PHE A 120 -7.59 0.04 10.52
CA PHE A 120 -8.73 -0.58 11.18
C PHE A 120 -8.35 -1.86 11.92
N ASN A 121 -9.19 -2.24 12.88
CA ASN A 121 -9.08 -3.51 13.59
C ASN A 121 -10.06 -4.54 12.99
N PRO A 122 -9.60 -5.50 12.19
CA PRO A 122 -10.48 -6.51 11.60
C PRO A 122 -11.15 -7.44 12.62
N ALA A 123 -10.62 -7.52 13.85
CA ALA A 123 -11.19 -8.33 14.92
C ALA A 123 -12.31 -7.62 15.69
N ASP A 124 -12.53 -6.32 15.47
CA ASP A 124 -13.56 -5.52 16.12
C ASP A 124 -14.61 -5.05 15.11
N PRO A 125 -15.81 -5.65 15.08
CA PRO A 125 -16.89 -5.22 14.19
C PRO A 125 -17.32 -3.76 14.37
N ALA A 126 -17.17 -3.19 15.57
CA ALA A 126 -17.51 -1.79 15.82
C ALA A 126 -16.49 -0.86 15.17
N ASP A 127 -15.21 -1.24 15.17
CA ASP A 127 -14.16 -0.51 14.50
C ASP A 127 -14.29 -0.59 12.96
N VAL A 128 -14.65 -1.75 12.43
CA VAL A 128 -14.98 -1.91 10.99
C VAL A 128 -16.13 -0.99 10.59
N ALA A 129 -17.21 -0.94 11.39
CA ALA A 129 -18.36 -0.08 11.12
C ALA A 129 -17.98 1.41 11.17
N GLU A 130 -17.11 1.82 12.11
CA GLU A 130 -16.62 3.19 12.19
C GLU A 130 -15.76 3.55 10.97
N VAL A 131 -14.85 2.68 10.52
CA VAL A 131 -14.04 2.94 9.32
C VAL A 131 -14.94 3.03 8.07
N ASN A 132 -15.96 2.19 7.97
CA ASN A 132 -16.93 2.29 6.87
C ASN A 132 -17.69 3.62 6.88
N ARG A 133 -18.05 4.14 8.07
CA ARG A 133 -18.64 5.47 8.21
C ARG A 133 -17.68 6.59 7.78
N LEU A 134 -16.38 6.47 8.10
CA LEU A 134 -15.35 7.41 7.66
C LEU A 134 -15.17 7.36 6.14
N GLN A 135 -15.20 6.17 5.55
CA GLN A 135 -15.18 6.01 4.10
C GLN A 135 -16.37 6.70 3.42
N ASP A 136 -17.58 6.60 4.01
CA ASP A 136 -18.77 7.29 3.47
C ASP A 136 -18.63 8.82 3.50
N ALA A 137 -17.85 9.36 4.43
CA ALA A 137 -17.60 10.79 4.56
C ALA A 137 -16.40 11.29 3.73
N LEU A 138 -15.60 10.37 3.18
CA LEU A 138 -14.54 10.68 2.22
C LEU A 138 -15.15 10.89 0.84
N THR A 139 -15.09 12.11 0.31
CA THR A 139 -15.74 12.45 -0.95
C THR A 139 -14.81 13.12 -1.93
N ILE A 140 -15.11 12.95 -3.22
CA ILE A 140 -14.46 13.68 -4.30
C ILE A 140 -15.53 14.21 -5.26
N THR A 141 -15.37 15.43 -5.70
CA THR A 141 -16.27 16.08 -6.66
C THR A 141 -15.43 16.78 -7.71
N ALA A 142 -15.55 16.37 -8.95
CA ALA A 142 -14.86 16.99 -10.07
C ALA A 142 -15.81 17.92 -10.84
N ASP A 143 -15.27 18.98 -11.41
CA ASP A 143 -16.03 19.92 -12.26
C ASP A 143 -16.46 19.24 -13.57
N THR A 144 -15.66 18.29 -14.04
CA THR A 144 -15.98 17.43 -15.18
C THR A 144 -15.85 15.96 -14.79
N GLN A 145 -16.56 15.08 -15.49
CA GLN A 145 -16.53 13.62 -15.31
C GLN A 145 -16.48 12.94 -16.67
N ARG A 146 -15.47 13.31 -17.47
CA ARG A 146 -15.28 12.67 -18.77
C ARG A 146 -14.95 11.20 -18.59
N GLU A 147 -15.50 10.37 -19.44
CA GLU A 147 -15.12 8.96 -19.48
C GLU A 147 -13.64 8.84 -19.84
N PHE A 148 -12.94 7.95 -19.15
CA PHE A 148 -11.56 7.64 -19.48
C PHE A 148 -11.50 6.83 -20.77
N ALA A 149 -11.01 7.45 -21.83
CA ALA A 149 -10.79 6.80 -23.11
C ALA A 149 -9.43 6.11 -23.12
N TYR A 150 -9.40 4.79 -22.89
CA TYR A 150 -8.16 4.01 -22.93
C TYR A 150 -7.57 4.05 -24.35
N PRO A 151 -6.32 4.53 -24.52
CA PRO A 151 -5.71 4.61 -25.84
C PRO A 151 -5.42 3.21 -26.43
N ASP A 152 -5.38 3.13 -27.77
CA ASP A 152 -5.09 1.89 -28.48
C ASP A 152 -3.59 1.52 -28.40
N TYR A 153 -3.15 1.11 -27.19
CA TYR A 153 -1.78 0.66 -26.96
C TYR A 153 -1.53 -0.74 -27.51
N ASP A 154 -0.34 -0.97 -28.06
CA ASP A 154 0.10 -2.28 -28.53
C ASP A 154 0.42 -3.21 -27.35
N ALA A 155 -0.42 -4.23 -27.17
CA ALA A 155 -0.34 -5.15 -26.04
C ALA A 155 0.96 -5.98 -26.02
N ASP A 156 1.49 -6.35 -27.18
CA ASP A 156 2.70 -7.17 -27.26
C ASP A 156 3.93 -6.37 -26.85
N SER A 157 4.08 -5.14 -27.33
CA SER A 157 5.18 -4.26 -26.92
C SER A 157 5.05 -3.84 -25.45
N HIS A 158 3.81 -3.61 -24.95
CA HIS A 158 3.59 -3.36 -23.51
C HIS A 158 4.07 -4.53 -22.65
N ALA A 159 3.64 -5.74 -22.97
CA ALA A 159 4.08 -6.95 -22.27
C ALA A 159 5.61 -7.12 -22.30
N ALA A 160 6.23 -6.94 -23.47
CA ALA A 160 7.68 -7.09 -23.63
C ALA A 160 8.48 -6.10 -22.78
N VAL A 161 8.08 -4.81 -22.75
CA VAL A 161 8.73 -3.80 -21.92
C VAL A 161 8.51 -4.10 -20.44
N ARG A 162 7.27 -4.43 -20.05
CA ARG A 162 6.93 -4.75 -18.66
C ARG A 162 7.73 -5.95 -18.14
N ASP A 163 7.83 -7.02 -18.91
CA ASP A 163 8.58 -8.22 -18.53
C ASP A 163 10.08 -7.94 -18.35
N ALA A 164 10.66 -7.12 -19.23
CA ALA A 164 12.06 -6.69 -19.08
C ALA A 164 12.28 -5.87 -17.81
N LEU A 165 11.37 -4.94 -17.49
CA LEU A 165 11.43 -4.15 -16.25
C LEU A 165 11.25 -5.02 -14.99
N LEU A 166 10.38 -6.04 -15.03
CA LEU A 166 10.21 -6.99 -13.94
C LEU A 166 11.47 -7.83 -13.69
N VAL A 167 12.22 -8.18 -14.75
CA VAL A 167 13.53 -8.84 -14.58
C VAL A 167 14.52 -7.93 -13.88
N LEU A 168 14.58 -6.65 -14.27
CA LEU A 168 15.43 -5.65 -13.60
C LEU A 168 14.99 -5.42 -12.15
N GLY A 169 13.69 -5.39 -11.88
CA GLY A 169 13.13 -5.23 -10.53
C GLY A 169 13.62 -6.27 -9.52
N LYS A 170 13.90 -7.49 -9.97
CA LYS A 170 14.47 -8.57 -9.12
C LYS A 170 15.89 -8.26 -8.62
N THR A 171 16.57 -7.30 -9.23
CA THR A 171 17.92 -6.87 -8.82
C THR A 171 17.90 -5.70 -7.82
N MET A 172 16.72 -5.12 -7.55
CA MET A 172 16.57 -4.02 -6.61
C MET A 172 16.58 -4.53 -5.16
N SER A 173 17.32 -3.86 -4.30
CA SER A 173 17.39 -4.19 -2.86
C SER A 173 16.19 -3.71 -2.05
N GLY A 174 15.31 -2.88 -2.64
CA GLY A 174 14.14 -2.28 -2.00
C GLY A 174 13.52 -1.24 -2.92
N PHE A 175 12.56 -0.48 -2.39
CA PHE A 175 11.82 0.54 -3.14
C PHE A 175 12.26 1.98 -2.83
N ASP A 176 13.39 2.19 -2.14
CA ASP A 176 13.90 3.52 -1.84
C ASP A 176 14.08 4.36 -3.11
N GLY A 177 13.56 5.59 -3.10
CA GLY A 177 13.60 6.50 -4.24
C GLY A 177 12.76 6.06 -5.44
N CYS A 178 11.83 5.12 -5.26
CA CYS A 178 10.96 4.63 -6.33
C CYS A 178 9.69 5.45 -6.50
N PHE A 179 9.14 5.99 -5.42
CA PHE A 179 7.83 6.65 -5.39
C PHE A 179 7.95 8.06 -4.83
N GLY A 180 7.16 8.99 -5.36
CA GLY A 180 7.17 10.40 -4.98
C GLY A 180 6.94 11.31 -6.17
N THR A 181 7.27 12.58 -5.99
CA THR A 181 7.26 13.57 -7.08
C THR A 181 8.38 13.30 -8.08
N ALA A 182 8.28 13.86 -9.28
CA ALA A 182 9.33 13.75 -10.30
C ALA A 182 10.71 14.25 -9.81
N ALA A 183 10.75 15.15 -8.83
CA ALA A 183 12.00 15.67 -8.25
C ALA A 183 12.59 14.76 -7.14
N GLN A 184 11.78 13.91 -6.52
CA GLN A 184 12.18 13.02 -5.41
C GLN A 184 12.68 11.67 -5.88
N VAL A 185 12.14 11.15 -6.98
CA VAL A 185 12.43 9.79 -7.44
C VAL A 185 13.74 9.70 -8.22
N ASP A 186 14.41 8.55 -8.12
CA ASP A 186 15.40 8.14 -9.10
C ASP A 186 14.65 7.66 -10.37
N PRO A 187 14.88 8.26 -11.54
CA PRO A 187 14.08 7.98 -12.73
C PRO A 187 14.18 6.53 -13.21
N ILE A 188 15.32 5.85 -12.99
CA ILE A 188 15.50 4.44 -13.37
C ILE A 188 14.74 3.55 -12.39
N ARG A 189 14.87 3.80 -11.08
CA ARG A 189 14.16 3.04 -10.05
C ARG A 189 12.66 3.25 -10.16
N HIS A 190 12.21 4.47 -10.42
CA HIS A 190 10.80 4.79 -10.64
C HIS A 190 10.21 4.04 -11.84
N LEU A 191 10.91 4.03 -12.98
CA LEU A 191 10.49 3.28 -14.17
C LEU A 191 10.32 1.77 -13.87
N VAL A 192 11.30 1.18 -13.19
CA VAL A 192 11.26 -0.25 -12.81
C VAL A 192 10.14 -0.52 -11.79
N ALA A 193 9.99 0.36 -10.82
CA ALA A 193 8.98 0.23 -9.78
C ALA A 193 7.55 0.43 -10.31
N THR A 194 7.35 1.21 -11.36
CA THR A 194 6.07 1.33 -12.05
C THR A 194 5.57 -0.04 -12.54
N ALA A 195 6.46 -0.90 -13.02
CA ALA A 195 6.10 -2.27 -13.43
C ALA A 195 5.89 -3.23 -12.25
N SER A 196 6.62 -3.06 -11.13
CA SER A 196 6.72 -4.05 -10.05
C SER A 196 5.97 -3.68 -8.76
N GLY A 197 5.57 -2.42 -8.61
CA GLY A 197 4.97 -1.91 -7.36
C GLY A 197 4.09 -0.68 -7.58
N TRP A 198 3.31 -0.63 -8.65
CA TRP A 198 2.44 0.50 -8.95
C TRP A 198 1.56 0.89 -7.75
N GLY A 199 1.52 2.18 -7.42
CA GLY A 199 0.77 2.73 -6.30
C GLY A 199 1.44 2.55 -4.93
N GLY A 200 2.76 2.29 -4.90
CA GLY A 200 3.54 2.31 -3.67
C GLY A 200 3.60 3.71 -3.04
N LEU A 201 3.69 3.77 -1.71
CA LEU A 201 3.85 5.04 -0.99
C LEU A 201 5.29 5.56 -1.10
N PRO A 202 5.50 6.89 -1.11
CA PRO A 202 6.83 7.52 -0.99
C PRO A 202 7.59 7.09 0.27
N ASP A 203 8.90 7.24 0.26
CA ASP A 203 9.79 6.76 1.32
C ASP A 203 9.51 7.38 2.70
N ASP A 204 9.08 8.63 2.73
CA ASP A 204 8.67 9.38 3.93
C ASP A 204 7.26 9.00 4.42
N GLU A 205 6.50 8.29 3.59
CA GLU A 205 5.15 7.80 3.92
C GLU A 205 5.13 6.34 4.36
N ALA A 206 5.97 5.50 3.77
CA ALA A 206 6.10 4.10 4.17
C ALA A 206 7.46 3.50 3.82
N GLN A 207 8.00 2.71 4.75
CA GLN A 207 9.16 1.87 4.51
C GLN A 207 8.80 0.39 4.60
N TYR A 208 9.37 -0.39 3.70
CA TYR A 208 9.07 -1.81 3.53
C TYR A 208 10.34 -2.64 3.70
N ILE A 209 10.46 -3.34 4.84
CA ILE A 209 11.65 -4.11 5.17
C ILE A 209 11.34 -5.60 5.05
N ASN A 210 11.90 -6.22 4.02
CA ASN A 210 11.78 -7.66 3.81
C ASN A 210 12.72 -8.42 4.73
N VAL A 211 12.21 -9.44 5.43
CA VAL A 211 12.98 -10.33 6.28
C VAL A 211 12.79 -11.76 5.79
N GLU A 212 13.87 -12.34 5.29
CA GLU A 212 13.89 -13.73 4.80
C GLU A 212 14.77 -14.59 5.73
N PRO A 213 14.20 -15.15 6.80
CA PRO A 213 14.99 -15.85 7.82
C PRO A 213 15.57 -17.17 7.32
N ARG A 214 14.98 -17.78 6.29
CA ARG A 214 15.36 -19.10 5.74
C ARG A 214 15.47 -20.17 6.84
N ARG A 215 14.53 -20.13 7.77
CA ARG A 215 14.45 -21.07 8.92
C ARG A 215 13.28 -22.04 8.73
N PRO A 216 13.35 -23.26 9.29
CA PRO A 216 12.22 -24.18 9.28
C PRO A 216 11.05 -23.62 10.09
N LYS A 217 9.86 -24.22 9.95
CA LYS A 217 8.77 -23.98 10.90
C LYS A 217 9.20 -24.36 12.30
N GLY A 218 8.73 -23.61 13.28
CA GLY A 218 9.07 -23.81 14.70
C GLY A 218 8.41 -22.73 15.53
N ARG A 219 8.82 -22.59 16.79
CA ARG A 219 8.41 -21.50 17.66
C ARG A 219 9.50 -20.46 17.68
N TYR A 220 9.11 -19.23 17.41
CA TYR A 220 10.00 -18.08 17.45
C TYR A 220 9.30 -16.91 18.08
N THR A 221 10.09 -15.96 18.58
CA THR A 221 9.60 -14.65 19.05
C THR A 221 10.35 -13.52 18.38
N MET A 222 9.66 -12.38 18.22
CA MET A 222 10.27 -11.11 17.86
C MET A 222 9.66 -10.04 18.78
N THR A 223 10.49 -9.25 19.44
CA THR A 223 10.02 -8.20 20.35
C THR A 223 10.39 -6.83 19.80
N PHE A 224 9.37 -6.07 19.43
CA PHE A 224 9.49 -4.68 19.00
C PHE A 224 9.44 -3.77 20.23
N GLY A 225 10.48 -2.97 20.44
CA GLY A 225 10.55 -1.97 21.50
C GLY A 225 9.62 -0.77 21.24
N THR A 226 9.67 0.21 22.13
CA THR A 226 8.93 1.48 21.98
C THR A 226 9.66 2.49 21.09
N ASP A 227 10.86 2.16 20.63
CA ASP A 227 11.78 2.98 19.86
C ASP A 227 11.71 2.76 18.36
N VAL A 228 10.69 2.03 17.85
CA VAL A 228 10.49 1.86 16.42
C VAL A 228 10.29 3.21 15.75
N PRO A 229 11.08 3.58 14.71
CA PRO A 229 11.05 4.91 14.11
C PRO A 229 9.88 5.08 13.14
N ALA A 230 8.65 5.07 13.65
CA ALA A 230 7.42 5.25 12.89
C ALA A 230 6.46 6.17 13.66
N ASP A 231 6.13 7.32 13.08
CA ASP A 231 5.24 8.31 13.72
C ASP A 231 3.77 7.89 13.69
N ALA A 232 3.36 7.12 12.68
CA ALA A 232 1.99 6.61 12.62
C ALA A 232 1.89 5.23 13.30
N PHE A 233 2.41 4.20 12.67
CA PHE A 233 2.43 2.85 13.21
C PHE A 233 3.39 1.97 12.44
N TRP A 234 3.73 0.81 13.02
CA TRP A 234 4.41 -0.27 12.30
C TRP A 234 3.54 -1.53 12.27
N SER A 235 3.79 -2.38 11.30
CA SER A 235 3.19 -3.72 11.23
C SER A 235 4.19 -4.77 10.79
N LEU A 236 3.95 -6.02 11.20
CA LEU A 236 4.63 -7.20 10.72
C LEU A 236 3.61 -8.14 10.11
N SER A 237 3.83 -8.55 8.88
CA SER A 237 3.01 -9.55 8.17
C SER A 237 3.84 -10.78 7.82
N VAL A 238 3.21 -11.96 7.86
CA VAL A 238 3.84 -13.25 7.53
C VAL A 238 3.29 -13.78 6.21
N TYR A 239 4.18 -14.18 5.31
CA TYR A 239 3.84 -14.74 4.00
C TYR A 239 4.54 -16.07 3.78
N ASN A 240 4.02 -16.90 2.86
CA ASN A 240 4.68 -18.09 2.35
C ASN A 240 5.84 -17.75 1.39
N GLY A 241 6.54 -18.77 0.90
CA GLY A 241 7.67 -18.59 -0.02
C GLY A 241 7.36 -17.86 -1.33
N ASP A 242 6.10 -17.84 -1.74
CA ASP A 242 5.62 -17.15 -2.94
C ASP A 242 5.09 -15.73 -2.65
N GLY A 243 5.08 -15.31 -1.40
CA GLY A 243 4.64 -13.97 -0.96
C GLY A 243 3.14 -13.86 -0.70
N TYR A 244 2.43 -14.97 -0.51
CA TYR A 244 1.00 -14.99 -0.19
C TYR A 244 0.76 -15.36 1.27
N PHE A 245 -0.38 -14.94 1.80
CA PHE A 245 -0.83 -15.37 3.12
C PHE A 245 -1.31 -16.82 3.09
N GLU A 246 -0.92 -17.59 4.11
CA GLU A 246 -1.42 -18.93 4.41
C GLU A 246 -1.68 -19.02 5.93
N PRO A 247 -2.70 -18.37 6.45
CA PRO A 247 -2.99 -18.43 7.88
C PRO A 247 -3.60 -19.78 8.27
N ASP A 248 -3.53 -20.08 9.56
CA ASP A 248 -4.30 -21.16 10.16
C ASP A 248 -5.78 -20.76 10.40
N ALA A 249 -6.49 -21.54 11.20
CA ALA A 249 -7.90 -21.30 11.54
C ALA A 249 -8.13 -19.96 12.29
N SER A 250 -7.09 -19.35 12.87
CA SER A 250 -7.19 -18.04 13.53
C SER A 250 -7.34 -16.88 12.55
N ASN A 251 -6.94 -17.05 11.31
CA ASN A 251 -6.95 -16.03 10.26
C ASN A 251 -6.05 -14.82 10.57
N VAL A 252 -5.18 -14.90 11.57
CA VAL A 252 -4.21 -13.84 11.92
C VAL A 252 -3.02 -13.92 11.00
N THR A 253 -2.80 -12.88 10.22
CA THR A 253 -1.74 -12.79 9.21
C THR A 253 -0.71 -11.71 9.51
N ASN A 254 -1.06 -10.77 10.38
CA ASN A 254 -0.25 -9.62 10.74
C ASN A 254 -0.54 -9.14 12.16
N VAL A 255 0.42 -8.45 12.73
CA VAL A 255 0.30 -7.70 13.99
C VAL A 255 0.84 -6.30 13.76
N ASN A 256 0.18 -5.29 14.33
CA ASN A 256 0.65 -3.91 14.28
C ASN A 256 0.74 -3.26 15.66
N SER A 257 1.40 -2.11 15.74
CA SER A 257 1.68 -1.40 16.99
C SER A 257 0.45 -0.77 17.65
N VAL A 258 -0.66 -0.64 16.92
CA VAL A 258 -1.89 -0.01 17.44
C VAL A 258 -2.77 -1.04 18.15
N PHE A 259 -2.98 -2.20 17.53
CA PHE A 259 -3.90 -3.23 18.03
C PHE A 259 -3.18 -4.43 18.67
N GLY A 260 -1.86 -4.54 18.50
CA GLY A 260 -1.06 -5.57 19.16
C GLY A 260 -1.11 -5.48 20.68
N VAL A 261 -1.15 -6.63 21.35
CA VAL A 261 -1.09 -6.70 22.82
C VAL A 261 0.30 -6.29 23.28
N LYS A 262 0.35 -5.27 24.15
CA LYS A 262 1.59 -4.71 24.69
C LYS A 262 2.01 -5.44 25.96
N ASN A 263 3.30 -5.58 26.13
CA ASN A 263 3.94 -6.00 27.39
C ASN A 263 3.88 -4.85 28.43
N ASP A 264 4.23 -5.13 29.68
CA ASP A 264 4.22 -4.13 30.76
C ASP A 264 5.16 -2.94 30.52
N ASP A 265 6.22 -3.14 29.72
CA ASP A 265 7.20 -2.10 29.33
C ASP A 265 6.80 -1.34 28.06
N GLY A 266 5.64 -1.66 27.50
CA GLY A 266 5.12 -1.06 26.26
C GLY A 266 5.63 -1.69 24.96
N SER A 267 6.57 -2.62 25.03
CA SER A 267 7.01 -3.40 23.87
C SER A 267 5.92 -4.36 23.39
N ILE A 268 6.06 -4.90 22.17
CA ILE A 268 5.14 -5.89 21.60
C ILE A 268 5.94 -7.11 21.20
N THR A 269 5.65 -8.26 21.83
CA THR A 269 6.21 -9.55 21.46
C THR A 269 5.27 -10.25 20.49
N ILE A 270 5.78 -10.57 19.30
CA ILE A 270 5.08 -11.36 18.29
C ILE A 270 5.53 -12.82 18.43
N HIS A 271 4.56 -13.72 18.53
CA HIS A 271 4.78 -15.16 18.65
C HIS A 271 4.55 -15.82 17.28
N LEU A 272 5.61 -16.29 16.66
CA LEU A 272 5.61 -16.89 15.33
C LEU A 272 5.61 -18.43 15.43
N GLY A 273 4.66 -19.08 14.77
CA GLY A 273 4.58 -20.54 14.67
C GLY A 273 3.57 -21.21 15.60
N ASP A 274 3.90 -22.44 16.05
CA ASP A 274 3.00 -23.35 16.78
C ASP A 274 2.89 -23.04 18.27
N TRP A 275 2.58 -21.80 18.59
CA TRP A 275 2.23 -21.40 19.95
C TRP A 275 0.79 -21.77 20.29
N PRO A 276 0.41 -21.91 21.57
CA PRO A 276 -0.99 -22.08 21.98
C PRO A 276 -1.90 -21.01 21.39
N ASP A 277 -3.16 -21.36 21.10
CA ASP A 277 -4.10 -20.45 20.43
C ASP A 277 -4.43 -19.20 21.23
N ASP A 278 -4.30 -19.23 22.55
CA ASP A 278 -4.48 -18.10 23.48
C ASP A 278 -3.23 -17.22 23.64
N THR A 279 -2.13 -17.54 22.95
CA THR A 279 -0.90 -16.74 23.01
C THR A 279 -1.11 -15.38 22.32
N PRO A 280 -0.86 -14.25 23.02
CA PRO A 280 -1.02 -12.94 22.42
C PRO A 280 -0.14 -12.73 21.17
N ASN A 281 -0.64 -11.99 20.19
CA ASN A 281 0.10 -11.64 18.97
C ASN A 281 0.68 -12.86 18.21
N ARG A 282 -0.02 -13.98 18.25
CA ARG A 282 0.39 -15.20 17.57
C ARG A 282 0.10 -15.11 16.08
N ILE A 283 1.07 -15.50 15.25
CA ILE A 283 0.91 -15.72 13.81
C ILE A 283 1.47 -17.09 13.45
N SER A 284 0.70 -17.91 12.75
CA SER A 284 1.17 -19.20 12.24
C SER A 284 2.20 -19.03 11.12
N LEU A 285 3.08 -20.02 10.96
CA LEU A 285 4.12 -19.98 9.92
C LEU A 285 3.78 -20.95 8.78
N PRO A 286 3.64 -20.47 7.53
CA PRO A 286 3.56 -21.32 6.35
C PRO A 286 4.92 -21.90 5.96
N ASP A 287 4.95 -22.78 4.96
CA ASP A 287 6.21 -23.29 4.41
C ASP A 287 6.96 -22.17 3.67
N GLY A 288 8.28 -22.12 3.82
CA GLY A 288 9.12 -21.09 3.21
C GLY A 288 8.82 -19.67 3.69
N TRP A 289 8.30 -19.55 4.92
CA TRP A 289 7.85 -18.28 5.47
C TRP A 289 8.88 -17.16 5.41
N ASN A 290 8.37 -15.98 5.15
CA ASN A 290 9.10 -14.72 5.20
C ASN A 290 8.22 -13.62 5.80
N LEU A 291 8.84 -12.53 6.18
CA LEU A 291 8.18 -11.43 6.86
C LEU A 291 8.33 -10.14 6.05
N LEU A 292 7.34 -9.28 6.20
CA LEU A 292 7.44 -7.88 5.79
C LEU A 292 7.11 -7.01 6.99
N VAL A 293 8.07 -6.19 7.39
CA VAL A 293 7.87 -5.11 8.37
C VAL A 293 7.58 -3.84 7.59
N ARG A 294 6.46 -3.19 7.92
CA ARG A 294 6.08 -1.90 7.37
C ARG A 294 6.15 -0.84 8.46
N LEU A 295 6.78 0.28 8.15
CA LEU A 295 6.76 1.47 8.99
C LEU A 295 6.01 2.56 8.25
N TYR A 296 4.95 3.09 8.84
CA TYR A 296 4.15 4.17 8.26
C TYR A 296 4.53 5.50 8.90
N ARG A 297 4.78 6.51 8.06
CA ARG A 297 5.40 7.80 8.40
C ARG A 297 6.72 7.58 9.16
N PRO A 298 7.71 6.91 8.51
CA PRO A 298 8.96 6.59 9.16
C PRO A 298 9.78 7.85 9.42
N ARG A 299 10.50 7.88 10.55
CA ARG A 299 11.53 8.87 10.82
C ARG A 299 12.83 8.40 10.17
N LEU A 300 13.06 8.85 8.91
CA LEU A 300 14.13 8.34 8.05
C LEU A 300 15.52 8.52 8.65
N ASP A 301 15.77 9.62 9.38
CA ASP A 301 17.05 9.88 10.05
C ASP A 301 17.36 8.85 11.14
N GLU A 302 16.34 8.39 11.87
CA GLU A 302 16.48 7.37 12.91
C GLU A 302 16.52 5.96 12.32
N LEU A 303 15.86 5.75 11.18
CA LEU A 303 15.77 4.44 10.53
C LEU A 303 17.16 3.90 10.13
N ALA A 304 18.10 4.77 9.78
CA ALA A 304 19.47 4.37 9.45
C ALA A 304 20.24 3.71 10.61
N ALA A 305 19.83 4.01 11.86
CA ALA A 305 20.42 3.45 13.08
C ALA A 305 19.56 2.32 13.68
N TRP A 306 18.33 2.14 13.21
CA TRP A 306 17.40 1.12 13.69
C TRP A 306 17.52 -0.17 12.86
N SER A 307 17.29 -1.27 13.46
CA SER A 307 17.22 -2.57 12.79
C SER A 307 16.01 -3.36 13.26
N VAL A 308 15.44 -4.15 12.34
CA VAL A 308 14.36 -5.07 12.67
C VAL A 308 14.82 -5.99 13.81
N PRO A 309 13.98 -6.19 14.85
CA PRO A 309 14.32 -7.06 15.97
C PRO A 309 14.71 -8.47 15.54
N GLU A 310 15.61 -9.09 16.30
CA GLU A 310 16.07 -10.44 16.04
C GLU A 310 14.95 -11.47 16.21
N ILE A 311 14.92 -12.48 15.34
CA ILE A 311 14.06 -13.65 15.47
C ILE A 311 14.74 -14.63 16.42
N VAL A 312 14.17 -14.83 17.59
CA VAL A 312 14.68 -15.73 18.63
C VAL A 312 13.91 -17.04 18.61
N ALA A 313 14.61 -18.17 18.58
CA ALA A 313 14.00 -19.50 18.72
C ALA A 313 13.63 -19.77 20.18
N ASP A 314 12.45 -20.42 20.40
CA ASP A 314 11.98 -20.86 21.72
C ASP A 314 12.76 -22.11 22.21
#